data_ad73df49429d935586a3e2da8d6fc145
#
_entry.id   ad73df49429d935586a3e2da8d6fc145
#
_cell.length_a   1.000
_cell.length_b   1.000
_cell.length_c   1.000
_cell.angle_alpha   90.00
_cell.angle_beta   90.00
_cell.angle_gamma   90.00
#
_symmetry.space_group_name_H-M   'P 1'
#
loop_
_entity.id
_entity.type
_entity.pdbx_description
1 polymer ?
#
loop_
_entity_poly.entity_id
_entity_poly.type
_entity_poly.pdbx_seq_one_letter_code
_entity_poly.pdbx_strand_id
1 'polypeptide(L)'
;MAFEELFLDREERERLALYGDLRDAPNRQMNISTAAMARGESYRQLRRQMAKVAEDLHAIDPGEPPLLRRGDGNMTAPPSISRVRYRIFLFRRSLPGKLLVKTLMQPDLTLPMLLEETGFSRAAFFRRISALRGYLRQKEVTINLTPLALAGAEPRIRQVYRQLLWQLVDTQDPLFATMMPQSRQLVQSLQAAGLIRPDFPVKQLQFSANINLHRLQANHSIGNTLNFAALQPRPVLPDELPDVLAHLPREVAEAEILYLYLGQWRIPRFHTEQQFDAAGFVGYHVAHNTSAWQTVEKIRTEFSRHLIGISPAVSKDLALAGNLLKILISERIFPDGAYIDLAKTASPMRPLFPRLGKAIEAFFVREEPDEKVRSEIIDGFYQLLWPFMTESAVANKLKVALDPLMPQPLYETVQLNLVHPAYIRLVTIDQHPDFVISAHNLAASEESIVPDTPVFYLDSERFESWSALYQVLFRRSRQQFHL
;
A
#
# COMPACT_ATOMS: atom_id res chain seq x y z
N MET A 1 -10.39 -2.19 -4.55
CA MET A 1 -9.88 -2.45 -5.92
C MET A 1 -8.37 -2.51 -5.85
N ALA A 2 -7.75 -3.57 -6.34
CA ALA A 2 -6.30 -3.67 -6.37
C ALA A 2 -5.72 -2.78 -7.49
N PHE A 3 -4.49 -2.25 -7.31
CA PHE A 3 -3.86 -1.41 -8.34
C PHE A 3 -3.69 -2.14 -9.68
N GLU A 4 -3.47 -3.45 -9.64
CA GLU A 4 -3.39 -4.29 -10.83
C GLU A 4 -4.64 -4.19 -11.70
N GLU A 5 -5.82 -4.03 -11.12
CA GLU A 5 -7.08 -3.89 -11.86
C GLU A 5 -7.22 -2.54 -12.57
N LEU A 6 -6.52 -1.50 -12.08
CA LEU A 6 -6.50 -0.17 -12.70
C LEU A 6 -5.64 -0.15 -13.97
N PHE A 7 -4.56 -0.92 -13.98
CA PHE A 7 -3.53 -0.86 -15.01
C PHE A 7 -3.58 -2.03 -15.99
N LEU A 8 -3.87 -3.24 -15.50
CA LEU A 8 -3.70 -4.48 -16.25
C LEU A 8 -5.04 -5.07 -16.67
N ASP A 9 -5.08 -5.61 -17.87
CA ASP A 9 -6.18 -6.47 -18.28
C ASP A 9 -6.10 -7.85 -17.62
N ARG A 10 -7.07 -8.70 -17.90
CA ARG A 10 -7.14 -10.04 -17.31
C ARG A 10 -5.91 -10.87 -17.64
N GLU A 11 -5.48 -10.88 -18.90
CA GLU A 11 -4.36 -11.69 -19.36
C GLU A 11 -3.03 -11.23 -18.74
N GLU A 12 -2.83 -9.92 -18.60
CA GLU A 12 -1.66 -9.33 -17.95
C GLU A 12 -1.62 -9.64 -16.45
N ARG A 13 -2.77 -9.63 -15.77
CA ARG A 13 -2.86 -10.01 -14.36
C ARG A 13 -2.58 -11.50 -14.14
N GLU A 14 -3.08 -12.36 -15.03
CA GLU A 14 -2.79 -13.81 -15.01
C GLU A 14 -1.29 -14.07 -15.21
N ARG A 15 -0.61 -13.34 -16.12
CA ARG A 15 0.84 -13.43 -16.32
C ARG A 15 1.62 -12.96 -15.08
N LEU A 16 1.21 -11.85 -14.46
CA LEU A 16 1.85 -11.35 -13.24
C LEU A 16 1.70 -12.34 -12.07
N ALA A 17 0.51 -12.95 -11.93
CA ALA A 17 0.27 -13.99 -10.93
C ALA A 17 1.14 -15.23 -11.19
N LEU A 18 1.19 -15.69 -12.44
CA LEU A 18 1.99 -16.83 -12.85
C LEU A 18 3.49 -16.63 -12.58
N TYR A 19 4.00 -15.42 -12.87
CA TYR A 19 5.38 -15.09 -12.54
C TYR A 19 5.61 -15.01 -11.02
N GLY A 20 4.63 -14.54 -10.27
CA GLY A 20 4.65 -14.60 -8.80
C GLY A 20 4.77 -16.02 -8.29
N ASP A 21 3.91 -16.93 -8.76
CA ASP A 21 3.93 -18.35 -8.38
C ASP A 21 5.29 -19.00 -8.70
N LEU A 22 5.87 -18.67 -9.87
CA LEU A 22 7.18 -19.17 -10.25
C LEU A 22 8.30 -18.63 -9.34
N ARG A 23 8.23 -17.36 -8.96
CA ARG A 23 9.22 -16.74 -8.04
C ARG A 23 9.16 -17.33 -6.64
N ASP A 24 7.95 -17.69 -6.19
CA ASP A 24 7.67 -18.25 -4.87
C ASP A 24 7.86 -19.77 -4.83
N ALA A 25 8.07 -20.43 -5.98
CA ALA A 25 8.33 -21.86 -6.07
C ALA A 25 9.72 -22.23 -5.51
N PRO A 26 9.90 -23.46 -4.98
CA PRO A 26 11.19 -23.95 -4.51
C PRO A 26 12.28 -23.79 -5.59
N ASN A 27 13.44 -23.27 -5.17
CA ASN A 27 14.57 -22.95 -6.08
C ASN A 27 14.16 -22.02 -7.26
N ARG A 28 13.01 -21.34 -7.18
CA ARG A 28 12.43 -20.53 -8.28
C ARG A 28 12.21 -21.36 -9.55
N GLN A 29 11.88 -22.65 -9.38
CA GLN A 29 11.68 -23.58 -10.48
C GLN A 29 10.28 -24.18 -10.40
N MET A 30 9.64 -24.31 -11.56
CA MET A 30 8.30 -24.87 -11.70
C MET A 30 8.23 -25.72 -12.97
N ASN A 31 7.63 -26.90 -12.87
CA ASN A 31 7.33 -27.72 -14.04
C ASN A 31 5.99 -27.27 -14.66
N ILE A 32 5.98 -27.07 -15.99
CA ILE A 32 4.79 -26.58 -16.71
C ILE A 32 3.60 -27.52 -16.55
N SER A 33 3.81 -28.84 -16.62
CA SER A 33 2.71 -29.82 -16.53
C SER A 33 2.08 -29.81 -15.14
N THR A 34 2.91 -29.78 -14.09
CA THR A 34 2.44 -29.72 -12.70
C THR A 34 1.71 -28.40 -12.43
N ALA A 35 2.27 -27.29 -12.89
CA ALA A 35 1.64 -25.97 -12.74
C ALA A 35 0.31 -25.87 -13.49
N ALA A 36 0.21 -26.43 -14.70
CA ALA A 36 -1.02 -26.47 -15.48
C ALA A 36 -2.13 -27.26 -14.74
N MET A 37 -1.79 -28.43 -14.20
CA MET A 37 -2.73 -29.22 -13.40
C MET A 37 -3.20 -28.46 -12.15
N ALA A 38 -2.28 -27.86 -11.41
CA ALA A 38 -2.61 -27.11 -10.19
C ALA A 38 -3.52 -25.89 -10.46
N ARG A 39 -3.43 -25.31 -11.65
CA ARG A 39 -4.24 -24.14 -12.06
C ARG A 39 -5.51 -24.52 -12.84
N GLY A 40 -5.73 -25.79 -13.14
CA GLY A 40 -6.84 -26.25 -13.98
C GLY A 40 -6.74 -25.76 -15.44
N GLU A 41 -5.52 -25.50 -15.93
CA GLU A 41 -5.25 -25.01 -17.28
C GLU A 41 -4.64 -26.12 -18.15
N SER A 42 -4.77 -25.99 -19.48
CA SER A 42 -4.07 -26.90 -20.38
C SER A 42 -2.57 -26.56 -20.45
N TYR A 43 -1.73 -27.59 -20.63
CA TYR A 43 -0.28 -27.42 -20.85
C TYR A 43 0.03 -26.40 -21.96
N ARG A 44 -0.72 -26.44 -23.06
CA ARG A 44 -0.54 -25.54 -24.21
C ARG A 44 -0.85 -24.08 -23.84
N GLN A 45 -1.90 -23.87 -23.07
CA GLN A 45 -2.30 -22.53 -22.60
C GLN A 45 -1.23 -21.94 -21.67
N LEU A 46 -0.82 -22.69 -20.64
CA LEU A 46 0.20 -22.24 -19.70
C LEU A 46 1.54 -21.97 -20.39
N ARG A 47 1.96 -22.87 -21.31
CA ARG A 47 3.18 -22.66 -22.10
C ARG A 47 3.14 -21.38 -22.93
N ARG A 48 1.98 -21.04 -23.52
CA ARG A 48 1.81 -19.78 -24.26
C ARG A 48 1.90 -18.55 -23.34
N GLN A 49 1.29 -18.61 -22.17
CA GLN A 49 1.39 -17.53 -21.18
C GLN A 49 2.85 -17.36 -20.73
N MET A 50 3.56 -18.44 -20.46
CA MET A 50 4.98 -18.41 -20.06
C MET A 50 5.90 -17.90 -21.15
N ALA A 51 5.60 -18.18 -22.43
CA ALA A 51 6.36 -17.60 -23.54
C ALA A 51 6.23 -16.06 -23.55
N LYS A 52 5.04 -15.52 -23.32
CA LYS A 52 4.83 -14.06 -23.18
C LYS A 52 5.54 -13.48 -21.95
N VAL A 53 5.55 -14.21 -20.82
CA VAL A 53 6.34 -13.80 -19.65
C VAL A 53 7.81 -13.76 -20.00
N ALA A 54 8.33 -14.77 -20.72
CA ALA A 54 9.74 -14.81 -21.15
C ALA A 54 10.11 -13.63 -22.07
N GLU A 55 9.24 -13.28 -23.01
CA GLU A 55 9.40 -12.09 -23.88
C GLU A 55 9.44 -10.79 -23.04
N ASP A 56 8.52 -10.64 -22.08
CA ASP A 56 8.48 -9.49 -21.19
C ASP A 56 9.74 -9.39 -20.32
N LEU A 57 10.23 -10.52 -19.77
CA LEU A 57 11.43 -10.54 -18.94
C LEU A 57 12.70 -10.23 -19.75
N HIS A 58 12.79 -10.74 -20.98
CA HIS A 58 13.86 -10.39 -21.90
C HIS A 58 13.86 -8.90 -22.26
N ALA A 59 12.68 -8.30 -22.40
CA ALA A 59 12.57 -6.85 -22.62
C ALA A 59 12.96 -6.01 -21.39
N ILE A 60 12.85 -6.57 -20.16
CA ILE A 60 13.32 -5.92 -18.93
C ILE A 60 14.85 -6.01 -18.82
N ASP A 61 15.41 -7.17 -19.10
CA ASP A 61 16.84 -7.43 -19.01
C ASP A 61 17.26 -8.47 -20.07
N PRO A 62 17.83 -8.00 -21.20
CA PRO A 62 18.27 -8.89 -22.28
C PRO A 62 19.44 -9.82 -21.89
N GLY A 63 20.17 -9.53 -20.82
CA GLY A 63 21.28 -10.33 -20.34
C GLY A 63 20.87 -11.53 -19.48
N GLU A 64 19.61 -11.61 -19.07
CA GLU A 64 19.14 -12.71 -18.25
C GLU A 64 18.94 -14.01 -19.05
N PRO A 65 19.21 -15.17 -18.42
CA PRO A 65 19.00 -16.45 -19.06
C PRO A 65 17.51 -16.66 -19.39
N PRO A 66 17.23 -17.40 -20.47
CA PRO A 66 15.84 -17.63 -20.88
C PRO A 66 15.07 -18.41 -19.81
N LEU A 67 13.84 -17.96 -19.53
CA LEU A 67 12.92 -18.55 -18.56
C LEU A 67 12.66 -20.04 -18.84
N LEU A 68 12.61 -20.43 -20.13
CA LEU A 68 12.33 -21.76 -20.62
C LEU A 68 13.59 -22.33 -21.27
N ARG A 69 14.14 -23.41 -20.73
CA ARG A 69 15.18 -24.20 -21.42
C ARG A 69 14.52 -25.15 -22.43
N ARG A 70 15.15 -25.29 -23.61
CA ARG A 70 14.68 -26.24 -24.64
C ARG A 70 14.69 -27.66 -24.11
N GLY A 71 13.55 -28.32 -24.16
CA GLY A 71 13.42 -29.78 -23.89
C GLY A 71 13.10 -30.17 -22.44
N ASP A 72 13.14 -29.26 -21.48
CA ASP A 72 13.14 -29.60 -20.06
C ASP A 72 11.74 -29.53 -19.40
N GLY A 73 10.77 -28.83 -20.00
CA GLY A 73 9.46 -28.61 -19.38
C GLY A 73 9.49 -27.81 -18.06
N ASN A 74 10.69 -27.47 -17.59
CA ASN A 74 10.93 -26.69 -16.39
C ASN A 74 11.16 -25.22 -16.71
N MET A 75 10.70 -24.36 -15.81
CA MET A 75 10.87 -22.92 -15.86
C MET A 75 11.68 -22.46 -14.67
N THR A 76 12.57 -21.51 -14.87
CA THR A 76 13.37 -20.93 -13.78
C THR A 76 13.25 -19.41 -13.80
N ALA A 77 12.79 -18.81 -12.70
CA ALA A 77 12.71 -17.36 -12.63
C ALA A 77 14.10 -16.73 -12.49
N PRO A 78 14.42 -15.69 -13.28
CA PRO A 78 15.70 -15.00 -13.16
C PRO A 78 15.84 -14.31 -11.79
N PRO A 79 17.03 -14.35 -11.17
CA PRO A 79 17.25 -13.79 -9.85
C PRO A 79 17.13 -12.26 -9.81
N SER A 80 17.52 -11.56 -10.86
CA SER A 80 17.60 -10.10 -10.94
C SER A 80 16.26 -9.42 -11.12
N ILE A 81 15.24 -10.12 -11.65
CA ILE A 81 13.92 -9.55 -11.91
C ILE A 81 12.98 -9.94 -10.79
N SER A 82 12.67 -8.99 -9.90
CA SER A 82 11.66 -9.19 -8.86
C SER A 82 10.24 -9.13 -9.43
N ARG A 83 9.25 -9.71 -8.70
CA ARG A 83 7.82 -9.55 -9.03
C ARG A 83 7.42 -8.07 -9.13
N VAL A 84 7.99 -7.21 -8.27
CA VAL A 84 7.72 -5.77 -8.29
C VAL A 84 8.25 -5.13 -9.57
N ARG A 85 9.48 -5.46 -10.00
CA ARG A 85 10.07 -4.95 -11.25
C ARG A 85 9.26 -5.37 -12.47
N TYR A 86 8.81 -6.62 -12.52
CA TYR A 86 7.93 -7.11 -13.59
C TYR A 86 6.56 -6.40 -13.57
N ARG A 87 5.95 -6.20 -12.40
CA ARG A 87 4.71 -5.44 -12.27
C ARG A 87 4.85 -4.01 -12.80
N ILE A 88 5.91 -3.31 -12.41
CA ILE A 88 6.21 -1.95 -12.89
C ILE A 88 6.32 -1.93 -14.42
N PHE A 89 7.02 -2.89 -15.00
CA PHE A 89 7.14 -3.01 -16.46
C PHE A 89 5.77 -3.15 -17.14
N LEU A 90 4.91 -4.05 -16.64
CA LEU A 90 3.56 -4.22 -17.17
C LEU A 90 2.72 -2.95 -17.02
N PHE A 91 2.78 -2.28 -15.86
CA PHE A 91 2.04 -1.05 -15.62
C PHE A 91 2.44 0.05 -16.60
N ARG A 92 3.72 0.22 -16.88
CA ARG A 92 4.24 1.23 -17.83
C ARG A 92 3.81 0.99 -19.27
N ARG A 93 3.75 -0.27 -19.68
CA ARG A 93 3.30 -0.64 -21.02
C ARG A 93 1.79 -0.52 -21.20
N SER A 94 1.05 -0.58 -20.11
CA SER A 94 -0.40 -0.50 -20.13
C SER A 94 -0.88 0.86 -20.64
N LEU A 95 -2.06 0.89 -21.25
CA LEU A 95 -2.66 2.15 -21.71
C LEU A 95 -2.96 3.12 -20.54
N PRO A 96 -3.50 2.66 -19.38
CA PRO A 96 -3.64 3.54 -18.22
C PRO A 96 -2.31 4.12 -17.72
N GLY A 97 -1.24 3.33 -17.70
CA GLY A 97 0.10 3.81 -17.31
C GLY A 97 0.64 4.88 -18.26
N LYS A 98 0.57 4.63 -19.57
CA LYS A 98 0.97 5.61 -20.60
C LYS A 98 0.13 6.89 -20.51
N LEU A 99 -1.18 6.77 -20.32
CA LEU A 99 -2.08 7.91 -20.15
C LEU A 99 -1.64 8.79 -18.97
N LEU A 100 -1.42 8.21 -17.80
CA LEU A 100 -1.03 8.97 -16.60
C LEU A 100 0.30 9.68 -16.77
N VAL A 101 1.31 9.00 -17.31
CA VAL A 101 2.63 9.60 -17.55
C VAL A 101 2.52 10.76 -18.54
N LYS A 102 1.85 10.54 -19.65
CA LYS A 102 1.76 11.54 -20.73
C LYS A 102 0.92 12.76 -20.35
N THR A 103 -0.20 12.57 -19.67
CA THR A 103 -1.02 13.69 -19.19
C THR A 103 -0.33 14.55 -18.13
N LEU A 104 0.70 14.03 -17.45
CA LEU A 104 1.55 14.83 -16.58
C LEU A 104 2.66 15.57 -17.36
N MET A 105 3.29 14.91 -18.32
CA MET A 105 4.51 15.39 -18.97
C MET A 105 4.24 16.23 -20.23
N GLN A 106 3.05 16.11 -20.83
CA GLN A 106 2.70 16.75 -22.10
C GLN A 106 1.40 17.54 -21.94
N PRO A 107 1.48 18.83 -21.60
CA PRO A 107 0.28 19.67 -21.40
C PRO A 107 -0.64 19.76 -22.60
N ASP A 108 -0.07 19.72 -23.82
CA ASP A 108 -0.81 19.85 -25.08
C ASP A 108 -1.24 18.48 -25.67
N LEU A 109 -1.16 17.40 -24.86
CA LEU A 109 -1.56 16.08 -25.31
C LEU A 109 -3.03 16.06 -25.74
N THR A 110 -3.31 15.44 -26.89
CA THR A 110 -4.67 15.21 -27.36
C THR A 110 -4.98 13.72 -27.42
N LEU A 111 -6.26 13.36 -27.38
CA LEU A 111 -6.67 11.98 -27.52
C LEU A 111 -6.22 11.35 -28.86
N PRO A 112 -6.37 12.02 -30.05
CA PRO A 112 -5.85 11.49 -31.29
C PRO A 112 -4.35 11.16 -31.25
N MET A 113 -3.50 12.04 -30.68
CA MET A 113 -2.06 11.79 -30.54
C MET A 113 -1.77 10.53 -29.72
N LEU A 114 -2.47 10.35 -28.61
CA LEU A 114 -2.29 9.15 -27.77
C LEU A 114 -2.77 7.88 -28.50
N LEU A 115 -3.87 7.95 -29.25
CA LEU A 115 -4.39 6.81 -30.00
C LEU A 115 -3.47 6.41 -31.15
N GLU A 116 -2.93 7.37 -31.88
CA GLU A 116 -1.94 7.14 -32.96
C GLU A 116 -0.69 6.45 -32.42
N GLU A 117 -0.11 6.96 -31.32
CA GLU A 117 1.09 6.39 -30.73
C GLU A 117 0.88 4.97 -30.18
N THR A 118 -0.29 4.73 -29.59
CA THR A 118 -0.58 3.45 -28.94
C THR A 118 -1.21 2.42 -29.84
N GLY A 119 -1.70 2.82 -31.02
CA GLY A 119 -2.38 1.95 -31.98
C GLY A 119 -3.78 1.49 -31.54
N PHE A 120 -4.34 2.09 -30.47
CA PHE A 120 -5.68 1.73 -29.99
C PHE A 120 -6.78 2.51 -30.72
N SER A 121 -7.90 1.85 -31.03
CA SER A 121 -9.12 2.54 -31.42
C SER A 121 -9.72 3.30 -30.22
N ARG A 122 -10.54 4.33 -30.52
CA ARG A 122 -11.25 5.11 -29.49
C ARG A 122 -12.12 4.22 -28.59
N ALA A 123 -12.79 3.23 -29.13
CA ALA A 123 -13.59 2.28 -28.34
C ALA A 123 -12.72 1.41 -27.41
N ALA A 124 -11.59 0.92 -27.90
CA ALA A 124 -10.63 0.16 -27.12
C ALA A 124 -10.02 1.00 -25.99
N PHE A 125 -9.73 2.28 -26.26
CA PHE A 125 -9.25 3.24 -25.25
C PHE A 125 -10.22 3.32 -24.08
N PHE A 126 -11.49 3.66 -24.30
CA PHE A 126 -12.46 3.81 -23.21
C PHE A 126 -12.71 2.53 -22.44
N ARG A 127 -12.69 1.38 -23.11
CA ARG A 127 -12.79 0.07 -22.46
C ARG A 127 -11.59 -0.19 -21.53
N ARG A 128 -10.38 0.07 -22.00
CA ARG A 128 -9.13 -0.17 -21.27
C ARG A 128 -8.95 0.74 -20.06
N ILE A 129 -9.41 1.98 -20.13
CA ILE A 129 -9.30 2.93 -19.02
C ILE A 129 -10.51 2.93 -18.08
N SER A 130 -11.50 2.04 -18.28
CA SER A 130 -12.77 2.09 -17.52
C SER A 130 -12.57 1.95 -16.02
N ALA A 131 -11.70 1.03 -15.57
CA ALA A 131 -11.38 0.84 -14.17
C ALA A 131 -10.68 2.09 -13.58
N LEU A 132 -9.70 2.63 -14.30
CA LEU A 132 -9.02 3.88 -13.91
C LEU A 132 -10.03 5.05 -13.81
N ARG A 133 -10.93 5.20 -14.77
CA ARG A 133 -11.99 6.23 -14.70
C ARG A 133 -12.89 6.06 -13.48
N GLY A 134 -13.26 4.84 -13.14
CA GLY A 134 -14.02 4.53 -11.92
C GLY A 134 -13.29 4.98 -10.66
N TYR A 135 -12.01 4.65 -10.56
CA TYR A 135 -11.13 5.07 -9.46
C TYR A 135 -11.00 6.60 -9.38
N LEU A 136 -10.74 7.27 -10.50
CA LEU A 136 -10.60 8.73 -10.55
C LEU A 136 -11.87 9.44 -10.09
N ARG A 137 -13.05 8.96 -10.49
CA ARG A 137 -14.34 9.53 -10.03
C ARG A 137 -14.51 9.43 -8.51
N GLN A 138 -14.10 8.33 -7.89
CA GLN A 138 -14.12 8.18 -6.43
C GLN A 138 -13.21 9.22 -5.74
N LYS A 139 -12.19 9.70 -6.46
CA LYS A 139 -11.28 10.76 -6.00
C LYS A 139 -11.69 12.16 -6.51
N GLU A 140 -12.90 12.29 -7.08
CA GLU A 140 -13.43 13.53 -7.67
C GLU A 140 -12.48 14.15 -8.72
N VAL A 141 -11.80 13.26 -9.44
CA VAL A 141 -10.95 13.60 -10.58
C VAL A 141 -11.56 12.97 -11.83
N THR A 142 -11.51 13.69 -12.95
CA THR A 142 -12.00 13.23 -14.23
C THR A 142 -10.90 13.30 -15.29
N ILE A 143 -11.12 12.67 -16.43
CA ILE A 143 -10.26 12.79 -17.61
C ILE A 143 -10.93 13.74 -18.59
N ASN A 144 -10.32 14.90 -18.80
CA ASN A 144 -10.68 15.80 -19.89
C ASN A 144 -10.10 15.25 -21.21
N LEU A 145 -10.80 15.42 -22.32
CA LEU A 145 -10.38 14.89 -23.63
C LEU A 145 -9.76 15.96 -24.53
N THR A 146 -9.95 17.23 -24.20
CA THR A 146 -9.46 18.37 -25.00
C THR A 146 -9.09 19.54 -24.07
N PRO A 147 -7.83 19.72 -23.74
CA PRO A 147 -6.70 18.79 -23.91
C PRO A 147 -6.90 17.50 -23.12
N LEU A 148 -6.14 16.45 -23.46
CA LEU A 148 -6.19 15.19 -22.72
C LEU A 148 -5.43 15.33 -21.40
N ALA A 149 -6.16 15.59 -20.31
CA ALA A 149 -5.59 15.89 -19.00
C ALA A 149 -6.48 15.38 -17.86
N LEU A 150 -5.92 15.29 -16.65
CA LEU A 150 -6.74 15.13 -15.45
C LEU A 150 -7.35 16.48 -15.06
N ALA A 151 -8.63 16.46 -14.69
CA ALA A 151 -9.42 17.63 -14.30
C ALA A 151 -10.07 17.42 -12.93
N GLY A 152 -10.06 18.46 -12.10
CA GLY A 152 -10.56 18.48 -10.72
C GLY A 152 -9.79 19.49 -9.88
N ALA A 153 -9.92 19.44 -8.56
CA ALA A 153 -9.14 20.26 -7.67
C ALA A 153 -7.64 19.87 -7.74
N GLU A 154 -6.76 20.86 -7.87
CA GLU A 154 -5.33 20.62 -8.09
C GLU A 154 -4.66 19.74 -7.00
N PRO A 155 -4.95 19.91 -5.70
CA PRO A 155 -4.39 19.02 -4.67
C PRO A 155 -4.76 17.56 -4.90
N ARG A 156 -5.97 17.27 -5.37
CA ARG A 156 -6.45 15.91 -5.66
C ARG A 156 -5.76 15.34 -6.90
N ILE A 157 -5.63 16.14 -7.95
CA ILE A 157 -4.92 15.73 -9.16
C ILE A 157 -3.48 15.32 -8.83
N ARG A 158 -2.76 16.16 -8.08
CA ARG A 158 -1.38 15.85 -7.65
C ARG A 158 -1.31 14.62 -6.76
N GLN A 159 -2.29 14.45 -5.87
CA GLN A 159 -2.41 13.27 -5.03
C GLN A 159 -2.59 12.01 -5.88
N VAL A 160 -3.50 12.02 -6.85
CA VAL A 160 -3.74 10.92 -7.78
C VAL A 160 -2.47 10.58 -8.57
N TYR A 161 -1.80 11.58 -9.16
CA TYR A 161 -0.52 11.36 -9.83
C TYR A 161 0.50 10.72 -8.89
N ARG A 162 0.65 11.25 -7.68
CA ARG A 162 1.59 10.71 -6.70
C ARG A 162 1.29 9.25 -6.35
N GLN A 163 0.03 8.90 -6.08
CA GLN A 163 -0.36 7.54 -5.73
C GLN A 163 -0.17 6.55 -6.89
N LEU A 164 -0.64 6.92 -8.07
CA LEU A 164 -0.65 6.02 -9.21
C LEU A 164 0.71 5.92 -9.89
N LEU A 165 1.41 7.05 -10.08
CA LEU A 165 2.73 7.04 -10.71
C LEU A 165 3.80 6.42 -9.80
N TRP A 166 3.65 6.49 -8.46
CA TRP A 166 4.53 5.77 -7.55
C TRP A 166 4.54 4.26 -7.80
N GLN A 167 3.44 3.71 -8.32
CA GLN A 167 3.36 2.30 -8.70
C GLN A 167 4.15 1.97 -9.99
N LEU A 168 4.54 2.99 -10.76
CA LEU A 168 5.27 2.86 -12.02
C LEU A 168 6.76 3.17 -11.89
N VAL A 169 7.22 3.63 -10.72
CA VAL A 169 8.60 4.05 -10.50
C VAL A 169 9.46 2.89 -10.03
N ASP A 170 10.57 2.67 -10.73
CA ASP A 170 11.71 1.90 -10.24
C ASP A 170 12.79 2.86 -9.76
N THR A 171 13.61 2.43 -8.80
CA THR A 171 14.68 3.27 -8.22
C THR A 171 15.74 3.71 -9.24
N GLN A 172 15.78 3.08 -10.39
CA GLN A 172 16.75 3.34 -11.46
C GLN A 172 16.18 4.04 -12.69
N ASP A 173 14.91 4.51 -12.61
CA ASP A 173 14.18 4.90 -13.79
C ASP A 173 14.21 6.38 -14.14
N PRO A 174 14.46 6.71 -15.42
CA PRO A 174 14.41 8.06 -15.95
C PRO A 174 12.99 8.62 -16.19
N LEU A 175 11.90 7.97 -15.71
CA LEU A 175 10.53 8.44 -15.98
C LEU A 175 10.34 9.94 -15.71
N PHE A 176 11.12 10.49 -14.77
CA PHE A 176 11.12 11.90 -14.39
C PHE A 176 12.48 12.58 -14.55
N ALA A 177 13.34 12.06 -15.40
CA ALA A 177 14.72 12.55 -15.54
C ALA A 177 14.81 14.05 -15.86
N THR A 178 13.88 14.56 -16.67
CA THR A 178 13.86 15.98 -17.10
C THR A 178 13.72 16.96 -15.95
N MET A 179 12.89 16.64 -14.94
CA MET A 179 12.67 17.52 -13.78
C MET A 179 13.45 17.08 -12.54
N MET A 180 14.24 16.03 -12.64
CA MET A 180 14.96 15.48 -11.48
C MET A 180 15.97 16.47 -10.89
N PRO A 181 16.75 17.25 -11.68
CA PRO A 181 17.65 18.25 -11.14
C PRO A 181 16.93 19.34 -10.35
N GLN A 182 15.85 19.90 -10.91
CA GLN A 182 15.08 20.96 -10.28
C GLN A 182 14.36 20.48 -9.02
N SER A 183 13.76 19.28 -9.04
CA SER A 183 13.12 18.69 -7.87
C SER A 183 14.12 18.39 -6.75
N ARG A 184 15.35 17.98 -7.11
CA ARG A 184 16.44 17.79 -6.14
C ARG A 184 16.88 19.11 -5.53
N GLN A 185 17.11 20.14 -6.35
CA GLN A 185 17.48 21.48 -5.90
C GLN A 185 16.41 22.04 -4.96
N LEU A 186 15.13 21.97 -5.32
CA LEU A 186 14.02 22.43 -4.49
C LEU A 186 14.02 21.72 -3.12
N VAL A 187 14.11 20.40 -3.09
CA VAL A 187 14.11 19.65 -1.84
C VAL A 187 15.34 19.98 -0.99
N GLN A 188 16.53 20.15 -1.59
CA GLN A 188 17.75 20.54 -0.89
C GLN A 188 17.61 21.96 -0.28
N SER A 189 17.05 22.92 -1.01
CA SER A 189 16.81 24.28 -0.48
C SER A 189 15.87 24.25 0.71
N LEU A 190 14.79 23.44 0.66
CA LEU A 190 13.86 23.30 1.77
C LEU A 190 14.47 22.57 2.98
N GLN A 191 15.39 21.62 2.75
CA GLN A 191 16.16 20.99 3.83
C GLN A 191 17.12 21.99 4.49
N ALA A 192 17.83 22.78 3.69
CA ALA A 192 18.73 23.81 4.21
C ALA A 192 18.00 24.87 5.02
N ALA A 193 16.75 25.21 4.64
CA ALA A 193 15.87 26.10 5.39
C ALA A 193 15.21 25.44 6.63
N GLY A 194 15.54 24.19 6.95
CA GLY A 194 14.97 23.48 8.09
C GLY A 194 13.49 23.08 7.95
N LEU A 195 12.91 23.26 6.76
CA LEU A 195 11.50 22.95 6.50
C LEU A 195 11.25 21.44 6.35
N ILE A 196 12.28 20.68 5.98
CA ILE A 196 12.17 19.23 5.80
C ILE A 196 12.99 18.53 6.85
N ARG A 197 12.37 17.62 7.54
CA ARG A 197 12.99 16.81 8.58
C ARG A 197 14.10 15.92 8.00
N PRO A 198 15.25 15.79 8.69
CA PRO A 198 16.38 14.96 8.21
C PRO A 198 16.05 13.49 8.04
N ASP A 199 15.12 12.96 8.87
CA ASP A 199 14.67 11.56 8.85
C ASP A 199 13.59 11.26 7.80
N PHE A 200 13.13 12.28 7.06
CA PHE A 200 12.11 12.07 6.02
C PHE A 200 12.72 11.45 4.75
N PRO A 201 12.06 10.47 4.12
CA PRO A 201 12.56 9.85 2.89
C PRO A 201 12.62 10.85 1.73
N VAL A 202 13.80 11.39 1.49
CA VAL A 202 14.08 12.43 0.47
C VAL A 202 13.57 12.02 -0.92
N LYS A 203 13.71 10.75 -1.31
CA LYS A 203 13.22 10.25 -2.62
C LYS A 203 11.72 10.43 -2.81
N GLN A 204 10.91 10.24 -1.77
CA GLN A 204 9.46 10.44 -1.87
C GLN A 204 9.09 11.91 -2.03
N LEU A 205 9.85 12.80 -1.38
CA LEU A 205 9.62 14.23 -1.50
C LEU A 205 10.09 14.75 -2.86
N GLN A 206 11.23 14.29 -3.35
CA GLN A 206 11.71 14.59 -4.71
C GLN A 206 10.70 14.13 -5.77
N PHE A 207 10.10 12.96 -5.58
CA PHE A 207 9.05 12.48 -6.46
C PHE A 207 7.81 13.40 -6.44
N SER A 208 7.38 13.83 -5.24
CA SER A 208 6.27 14.79 -5.11
C SER A 208 6.63 16.16 -5.72
N ALA A 209 7.83 16.65 -5.46
CA ALA A 209 8.32 17.90 -6.04
C ALA A 209 8.38 17.84 -7.58
N ASN A 210 8.76 16.70 -8.13
CA ASN A 210 8.78 16.48 -9.57
C ASN A 210 7.39 16.60 -10.19
N ILE A 211 6.37 15.97 -9.59
CA ILE A 211 4.97 16.10 -10.03
C ILE A 211 4.52 17.57 -9.94
N ASN A 212 4.82 18.23 -8.82
CA ASN A 212 4.44 19.63 -8.62
C ASN A 212 5.06 20.55 -9.69
N LEU A 213 6.35 20.37 -10.00
CA LEU A 213 7.03 21.18 -11.02
C LEU A 213 6.45 20.96 -12.43
N HIS A 214 6.13 19.72 -12.82
CA HIS A 214 5.42 19.46 -14.07
C HIS A 214 4.05 20.14 -14.13
N ARG A 215 3.30 20.12 -13.01
CA ARG A 215 2.01 20.81 -12.93
C ARG A 215 2.16 22.33 -13.02
N LEU A 216 3.19 22.89 -12.36
CA LEU A 216 3.49 24.33 -12.45
C LEU A 216 3.88 24.74 -13.88
N GLN A 217 4.68 23.94 -14.58
CA GLN A 217 5.00 24.20 -15.99
C GLN A 217 3.74 24.19 -16.90
N ALA A 218 2.74 23.40 -16.53
CA ALA A 218 1.44 23.39 -17.22
C ALA A 218 0.49 24.49 -16.71
N ASN A 219 1.00 25.50 -15.97
CA ASN A 219 0.23 26.59 -15.37
C ASN A 219 -0.84 26.16 -14.36
N HIS A 220 -0.61 25.05 -13.66
CA HIS A 220 -1.48 24.56 -12.58
C HIS A 220 -0.77 24.71 -11.24
N SER A 221 -1.17 25.68 -10.44
CA SER A 221 -0.66 25.92 -9.08
C SER A 221 -1.66 25.45 -8.03
N ILE A 222 -1.16 25.18 -6.82
CA ILE A 222 -2.01 24.87 -5.65
C ILE A 222 -2.86 26.10 -5.26
N GLY A 223 -2.31 27.31 -5.36
CA GLY A 223 -3.02 28.54 -4.98
C GLY A 223 -3.61 28.47 -3.57
N ASN A 224 -4.80 29.03 -3.39
CA ASN A 224 -5.54 29.06 -2.11
C ASN A 224 -6.50 27.88 -1.92
N THR A 225 -6.25 26.74 -2.59
CA THR A 225 -7.17 25.59 -2.56
C THR A 225 -7.09 24.75 -1.28
N LEU A 226 -6.08 24.98 -0.43
CA LEU A 226 -5.89 24.27 0.82
C LEU A 226 -6.12 25.18 2.03
N ASN A 227 -6.65 24.58 3.10
CA ASN A 227 -6.83 25.29 4.37
C ASN A 227 -5.51 25.34 5.16
N PHE A 228 -4.54 26.12 4.69
CA PHE A 228 -3.28 26.30 5.40
C PHE A 228 -3.40 26.93 6.79
N ALA A 229 -4.53 27.57 7.10
CA ALA A 229 -4.80 28.07 8.45
C ALA A 229 -4.93 26.95 9.49
N ALA A 230 -5.34 25.74 9.06
CA ALA A 230 -5.39 24.56 9.93
C ALA A 230 -3.98 23.97 10.21
N LEU A 231 -2.95 24.38 9.46
CA LEU A 231 -1.57 23.97 9.69
C LEU A 231 -0.97 24.76 10.86
N GLN A 232 -0.87 24.12 12.00
CA GLN A 232 -0.23 24.67 13.20
C GLN A 232 0.76 23.65 13.78
N PRO A 233 1.95 24.08 14.22
CA PRO A 233 2.52 25.42 13.99
C PRO A 233 2.81 25.65 12.50
N ARG A 234 2.55 26.87 12.04
CA ARG A 234 2.91 27.23 10.68
C ARG A 234 4.44 27.31 10.58
N PRO A 235 5.07 26.66 9.60
CA PRO A 235 6.51 26.76 9.42
C PRO A 235 6.92 28.18 9.06
N VAL A 236 8.09 28.60 9.52
CA VAL A 236 8.71 29.85 9.09
C VAL A 236 9.26 29.60 7.67
N LEU A 237 8.73 30.32 6.71
CA LEU A 237 9.19 30.22 5.34
C LEU A 237 10.47 31.06 5.15
N PRO A 238 11.38 30.66 4.24
CA PRO A 238 12.59 31.42 3.97
C PRO A 238 12.26 32.80 3.33
N ASP A 239 13.04 33.82 3.69
CA ASP A 239 12.90 35.14 3.12
C ASP A 239 13.19 35.13 1.61
N GLU A 240 14.18 34.35 1.19
CA GLU A 240 14.53 34.11 -0.21
C GLU A 240 13.89 32.83 -0.70
N LEU A 241 13.15 32.92 -1.81
CA LEU A 241 12.53 31.76 -2.45
C LEU A 241 13.59 30.89 -3.11
N PRO A 242 13.41 29.55 -3.12
CA PRO A 242 14.23 28.67 -3.94
C PRO A 242 14.24 29.12 -5.42
N ASP A 243 15.40 29.15 -6.06
CA ASP A 243 15.57 29.57 -7.46
C ASP A 243 14.56 28.95 -8.42
N VAL A 244 14.25 27.68 -8.19
CA VAL A 244 13.28 26.92 -9.00
C VAL A 244 11.88 27.54 -8.96
N LEU A 245 11.53 28.27 -7.90
CA LEU A 245 10.23 28.94 -7.71
C LEU A 245 10.30 30.45 -7.80
N ALA A 246 11.50 31.05 -7.95
CA ALA A 246 11.70 32.48 -7.92
C ALA A 246 10.98 33.25 -9.05
N HIS A 247 10.64 32.57 -10.14
CA HIS A 247 9.87 33.13 -11.26
C HIS A 247 8.37 33.28 -11.01
N LEU A 248 7.85 32.65 -9.92
CA LEU A 248 6.44 32.67 -9.55
C LEU A 248 6.12 33.90 -8.66
N PRO A 249 4.86 34.33 -8.65
CA PRO A 249 4.39 35.24 -7.61
C PRO A 249 4.66 34.66 -6.21
N ARG A 250 5.09 35.49 -5.27
CA ARG A 250 5.50 35.02 -3.93
C ARG A 250 4.44 34.15 -3.24
N GLU A 251 3.18 34.58 -3.29
CA GLU A 251 2.07 33.82 -2.69
C GLU A 251 1.90 32.42 -3.28
N VAL A 252 2.12 32.27 -4.59
CA VAL A 252 2.07 30.99 -5.28
C VAL A 252 3.24 30.12 -4.85
N ALA A 253 4.45 30.66 -4.82
CA ALA A 253 5.64 29.93 -4.40
C ALA A 253 5.53 29.46 -2.93
N GLU A 254 5.04 30.31 -2.04
CA GLU A 254 4.80 29.97 -0.64
C GLU A 254 3.77 28.84 -0.50
N ALA A 255 2.68 28.88 -1.25
CA ALA A 255 1.69 27.80 -1.25
C ALA A 255 2.29 26.46 -1.73
N GLU A 256 3.14 26.48 -2.74
CA GLU A 256 3.85 25.29 -3.23
C GLU A 256 4.83 24.72 -2.18
N ILE A 257 5.57 25.59 -1.50
CA ILE A 257 6.47 25.21 -0.42
C ILE A 257 5.67 24.57 0.73
N LEU A 258 4.58 25.21 1.16
CA LEU A 258 3.71 24.65 2.20
C LEU A 258 3.10 23.31 1.80
N TYR A 259 2.71 23.15 0.53
CA TYR A 259 2.20 21.88 0.03
C TYR A 259 3.24 20.76 0.11
N LEU A 260 4.50 21.03 -0.24
CA LEU A 260 5.60 20.09 -0.09
C LEU A 260 5.93 19.83 1.38
N TYR A 261 5.94 20.86 2.21
CA TYR A 261 6.10 20.72 3.66
C TYR A 261 5.07 19.77 4.26
N LEU A 262 3.79 19.94 3.88
CA LEU A 262 2.71 19.05 4.30
C LEU A 262 2.90 17.59 3.83
N GLY A 263 3.64 17.38 2.74
CA GLY A 263 3.94 16.04 2.25
C GLY A 263 4.62 15.14 3.29
N GLN A 264 5.41 15.70 4.20
CA GLN A 264 6.05 14.95 5.28
C GLN A 264 5.09 14.64 6.46
N TRP A 265 3.93 15.29 6.53
CA TRP A 265 2.94 15.08 7.58
C TRP A 265 1.86 14.08 7.20
N ARG A 266 1.69 13.78 5.92
CA ARG A 266 0.63 12.89 5.40
C ARG A 266 0.74 11.44 5.87
N ILE A 267 1.94 10.97 6.25
CA ILE A 267 2.15 9.58 6.67
C ILE A 267 2.53 9.58 8.14
N PRO A 268 1.78 8.86 8.99
CA PRO A 268 2.20 8.61 10.37
C PRO A 268 3.53 7.85 10.39
N ARG A 269 4.58 8.44 10.97
CA ARG A 269 5.93 7.87 10.98
C ARG A 269 6.69 8.11 12.28
N PHE A 270 6.00 8.47 13.34
CA PHE A 270 6.64 8.51 14.64
C PHE A 270 6.75 7.06 15.17
N HIS A 271 7.96 6.58 15.28
CA HIS A 271 8.26 5.27 15.83
C HIS A 271 8.78 5.36 17.27
N THR A 272 9.29 6.52 17.66
CA THR A 272 9.84 6.78 19.00
C THR A 272 9.43 8.16 19.51
N GLU A 273 9.47 8.33 20.83
CA GLU A 273 9.20 9.63 21.47
C GLU A 273 10.23 10.71 21.10
N GLN A 274 11.48 10.33 20.82
CA GLN A 274 12.51 11.28 20.39
C GLN A 274 12.19 11.91 19.01
N GLN A 275 11.60 11.12 18.12
CA GLN A 275 11.15 11.66 16.82
C GLN A 275 10.01 12.64 16.99
N PHE A 276 9.20 12.46 18.01
CA PHE A 276 8.12 13.34 18.39
C PHE A 276 8.63 14.69 18.91
N ASP A 277 9.58 14.72 19.84
CA ASP A 277 10.13 15.95 20.43
C ASP A 277 10.90 16.78 19.40
N ALA A 278 11.68 16.13 18.53
CA ALA A 278 12.44 16.82 17.47
C ALA A 278 11.56 17.60 16.49
N ALA A 279 10.26 17.31 16.42
CA ALA A 279 9.36 17.96 15.48
C ALA A 279 8.77 19.30 16.01
N GLY A 280 8.79 19.56 17.33
CA GLY A 280 8.09 20.70 17.95
C GLY A 280 6.57 20.71 17.71
N PHE A 281 6.09 19.80 16.87
CA PHE A 281 4.72 19.74 16.34
C PHE A 281 3.73 19.37 17.43
N VAL A 282 3.97 18.27 18.11
CA VAL A 282 3.03 17.84 19.16
C VAL A 282 3.18 18.72 20.41
N GLY A 283 4.40 19.14 20.72
CA GLY A 283 4.65 20.09 21.80
C GLY A 283 3.83 21.37 21.64
N TYR A 284 3.73 21.91 20.43
CA TYR A 284 2.86 23.05 20.13
C TYR A 284 1.38 22.74 20.44
N HIS A 285 0.86 21.63 19.96
CA HIS A 285 -0.56 21.25 20.14
C HIS A 285 -0.90 20.99 21.60
N VAL A 286 0.04 20.39 22.36
CA VAL A 286 -0.08 20.18 23.83
C VAL A 286 -0.10 21.54 24.54
N ALA A 287 0.88 22.40 24.28
CA ALA A 287 1.02 23.70 24.96
C ALA A 287 -0.18 24.64 24.69
N HIS A 288 -0.75 24.59 23.49
CA HIS A 288 -1.88 25.43 23.11
C HIS A 288 -3.23 24.71 23.28
N ASN A 289 -3.24 23.48 23.79
CA ASN A 289 -4.45 22.68 23.98
C ASN A 289 -5.42 22.73 22.79
N THR A 290 -4.88 22.54 21.59
CA THR A 290 -5.64 22.68 20.34
C THR A 290 -6.80 21.69 20.25
N SER A 291 -7.85 22.01 19.49
CA SER A 291 -9.00 21.11 19.32
C SER A 291 -8.60 19.72 18.76
N ALA A 292 -7.57 19.67 17.89
CA ALA A 292 -7.07 18.39 17.40
C ALA A 292 -6.40 17.57 18.51
N TRP A 293 -5.62 18.22 19.39
CA TRP A 293 -5.03 17.57 20.55
C TRP A 293 -6.08 17.07 21.54
N GLN A 294 -7.10 17.90 21.84
CA GLN A 294 -8.21 17.49 22.68
C GLN A 294 -8.92 16.24 22.15
N THR A 295 -9.11 16.14 20.83
CA THR A 295 -9.68 14.94 20.20
C THR A 295 -8.78 13.71 20.40
N VAL A 296 -7.47 13.85 20.22
CA VAL A 296 -6.51 12.76 20.48
C VAL A 296 -6.56 12.29 21.94
N GLU A 297 -6.56 13.23 22.89
CA GLU A 297 -6.60 12.91 24.31
C GLU A 297 -7.93 12.25 24.73
N LYS A 298 -9.05 12.72 24.19
CA LYS A 298 -10.35 12.09 24.42
C LYS A 298 -10.33 10.62 23.99
N ILE A 299 -9.90 10.32 22.74
CA ILE A 299 -9.92 8.96 22.23
C ILE A 299 -8.95 8.06 23.03
N ARG A 300 -7.75 8.53 23.33
CA ARG A 300 -6.78 7.78 24.14
C ARG A 300 -7.31 7.47 25.53
N THR A 301 -7.95 8.43 26.19
CA THR A 301 -8.54 8.27 27.51
C THR A 301 -9.78 7.39 27.48
N GLU A 302 -10.68 7.60 26.56
CA GLU A 302 -11.92 6.81 26.45
C GLU A 302 -11.61 5.35 26.13
N PHE A 303 -10.70 5.10 25.19
CA PHE A 303 -10.38 3.74 24.79
C PHE A 303 -9.59 2.98 25.87
N SER A 304 -8.63 3.63 26.51
CA SER A 304 -7.88 2.98 27.61
C SER A 304 -8.76 2.62 28.81
N ARG A 305 -9.88 3.32 29.03
CA ARG A 305 -10.78 3.08 30.14
C ARG A 305 -11.93 2.14 29.82
N HIS A 306 -12.48 2.22 28.62
CA HIS A 306 -13.77 1.60 28.28
C HIS A 306 -13.69 0.52 27.22
N LEU A 307 -12.63 0.49 26.39
CA LEU A 307 -12.49 -0.53 25.35
C LEU A 307 -11.82 -1.77 25.91
N ILE A 308 -12.61 -2.83 26.09
CA ILE A 308 -12.10 -4.13 26.55
C ILE A 308 -11.09 -4.69 25.54
N GLY A 309 -9.93 -5.11 26.04
CA GLY A 309 -8.88 -5.73 25.21
C GLY A 309 -7.94 -4.77 24.51
N ILE A 310 -7.94 -3.48 24.87
CA ILE A 310 -6.89 -2.56 24.47
C ILE A 310 -5.82 -2.45 25.57
N SER A 311 -4.56 -2.31 25.16
CA SER A 311 -3.46 -2.10 26.10
C SER A 311 -3.55 -0.74 26.79
N PRO A 312 -3.32 -0.63 28.10
CA PRO A 312 -3.22 0.66 28.80
C PRO A 312 -2.10 1.57 28.25
N ALA A 313 -1.14 1.01 27.52
CA ALA A 313 -0.08 1.76 26.86
C ALA A 313 -0.60 2.84 25.90
N VAL A 314 -1.79 2.66 25.32
CA VAL A 314 -2.45 3.66 24.43
C VAL A 314 -2.50 5.05 25.07
N SER A 315 -2.79 5.14 26.38
CA SER A 315 -2.88 6.43 27.07
C SER A 315 -1.52 7.10 27.31
N LYS A 316 -0.42 6.35 27.23
CA LYS A 316 0.92 6.84 27.55
C LYS A 316 1.83 6.98 26.32
N ASP A 317 1.50 6.31 25.23
CA ASP A 317 2.33 6.31 24.02
C ASP A 317 2.22 7.66 23.27
N LEU A 318 3.30 8.44 23.34
CA LEU A 318 3.38 9.76 22.72
C LEU A 318 3.60 9.65 21.20
N ALA A 319 4.29 8.62 20.72
CA ALA A 319 4.44 8.42 19.27
C ALA A 319 3.09 8.11 18.62
N LEU A 320 2.27 7.29 19.26
CA LEU A 320 0.87 7.07 18.86
C LEU A 320 0.09 8.38 18.85
N ALA A 321 0.16 9.17 19.92
CA ALA A 321 -0.55 10.45 20.00
C ALA A 321 -0.16 11.39 18.86
N GLY A 322 1.13 11.50 18.56
CA GLY A 322 1.64 12.30 17.46
C GLY A 322 1.15 11.82 16.09
N ASN A 323 1.08 10.51 15.89
CA ASN A 323 0.57 9.93 14.64
C ASN A 323 -0.95 10.13 14.49
N LEU A 324 -1.73 10.00 15.56
CA LEU A 324 -3.17 10.29 15.56
C LEU A 324 -3.42 11.78 15.24
N LEU A 325 -2.62 12.66 15.86
CA LEU A 325 -2.68 14.11 15.60
C LEU A 325 -2.38 14.45 14.14
N LYS A 326 -1.38 13.80 13.54
CA LYS A 326 -1.07 13.98 12.11
C LYS A 326 -2.24 13.64 11.20
N ILE A 327 -2.97 12.56 11.48
CA ILE A 327 -4.15 12.20 10.72
C ILE A 327 -5.19 13.32 10.81
N LEU A 328 -5.55 13.75 12.02
CA LEU A 328 -6.55 14.80 12.21
C LEU A 328 -6.19 16.12 11.53
N ILE A 329 -4.93 16.53 11.62
CA ILE A 329 -4.46 17.78 11.00
C ILE A 329 -4.45 17.64 9.47
N SER A 330 -3.97 16.50 8.97
CA SER A 330 -3.96 16.25 7.52
C SER A 330 -5.35 16.31 6.92
N GLU A 331 -6.35 15.70 7.56
CA GLU A 331 -7.73 15.74 7.07
C GLU A 331 -8.35 17.14 7.10
N ARG A 332 -7.96 17.97 8.07
CA ARG A 332 -8.42 19.37 8.13
C ARG A 332 -7.81 20.25 7.04
N ILE A 333 -6.59 19.94 6.61
CA ILE A 333 -5.90 20.68 5.53
C ILE A 333 -6.33 20.16 4.17
N PHE A 334 -6.54 18.85 4.05
CA PHE A 334 -6.92 18.16 2.84
C PHE A 334 -8.30 17.50 3.01
N PRO A 335 -9.41 18.27 3.11
CA PRO A 335 -10.73 17.76 3.51
C PRO A 335 -11.31 16.69 2.58
N ASP A 336 -10.61 16.34 1.54
CA ASP A 336 -11.07 15.45 0.49
C ASP A 336 -10.33 14.10 0.42
N GLY A 337 -9.84 13.63 1.55
CA GLY A 337 -9.25 12.29 1.65
C GLY A 337 -7.94 12.16 0.88
N ALA A 338 -7.05 13.14 1.04
CA ALA A 338 -5.68 13.06 0.56
C ALA A 338 -4.87 12.01 1.33
N TYR A 339 -5.49 11.36 2.33
CA TYR A 339 -4.82 10.32 3.09
C TYR A 339 -4.64 9.09 2.23
N ILE A 340 -3.44 8.64 2.17
CA ILE A 340 -2.96 7.52 1.39
C ILE A 340 -3.88 6.31 1.57
N ASP A 341 -3.92 5.47 0.56
CA ASP A 341 -4.46 4.10 0.57
C ASP A 341 -3.93 3.20 1.73
N LEU A 342 -3.68 3.77 2.89
CA LEU A 342 -3.51 3.00 4.11
C LEU A 342 -4.76 2.16 4.39
N ALA A 343 -5.94 2.68 4.06
CA ALA A 343 -7.21 2.00 4.22
C ALA A 343 -7.25 0.61 3.55
N LYS A 344 -6.63 0.43 2.40
CA LYS A 344 -6.57 -0.88 1.75
C LYS A 344 -5.64 -1.88 2.43
N THR A 345 -4.64 -1.40 3.16
CA THR A 345 -3.75 -2.25 3.97
C THR A 345 -4.33 -2.57 5.35
N ALA A 346 -5.19 -1.71 5.89
CA ALA A 346 -5.86 -1.95 7.19
C ALA A 346 -6.97 -2.99 7.12
N SER A 347 -7.59 -3.10 5.96
CA SER A 347 -8.75 -3.96 5.75
C SER A 347 -8.59 -5.41 6.26
N PRO A 348 -7.44 -6.10 6.10
CA PRO A 348 -7.33 -7.48 6.56
C PRO A 348 -7.44 -7.68 8.07
N MET A 349 -7.11 -6.66 8.86
CA MET A 349 -7.11 -6.77 10.33
C MET A 349 -8.43 -6.31 10.97
N ARG A 350 -9.23 -5.50 10.27
CA ARG A 350 -10.48 -4.92 10.80
C ARG A 350 -11.48 -5.96 11.33
N PRO A 351 -11.68 -7.11 10.67
CA PRO A 351 -12.57 -8.15 11.18
C PRO A 351 -12.03 -8.90 12.39
N LEU A 352 -10.72 -8.89 12.62
CA LEU A 352 -10.15 -9.51 13.83
C LEU A 352 -10.52 -8.72 15.09
N PHE A 353 -10.69 -7.40 14.96
CA PHE A 353 -11.00 -6.51 16.08
C PHE A 353 -12.26 -5.67 15.82
N PRO A 354 -13.45 -6.30 15.63
CA PRO A 354 -14.68 -5.58 15.28
C PRO A 354 -15.12 -4.59 16.34
N ARG A 355 -14.81 -4.84 17.63
CA ARG A 355 -15.12 -3.92 18.74
C ARG A 355 -14.33 -2.63 18.63
N LEU A 356 -13.05 -2.69 18.23
CA LEU A 356 -12.24 -1.51 17.97
C LEU A 356 -12.85 -0.67 16.84
N GLY A 357 -13.21 -1.31 15.70
CA GLY A 357 -13.84 -0.61 14.58
C GLY A 357 -15.11 0.12 14.99
N LYS A 358 -16.02 -0.57 15.71
CA LYS A 358 -17.27 0.03 16.23
C LYS A 358 -17.01 1.16 17.21
N ALA A 359 -16.00 1.03 18.10
CA ALA A 359 -15.67 2.07 19.06
C ALA A 359 -15.15 3.35 18.38
N ILE A 360 -14.29 3.20 17.37
CA ILE A 360 -13.78 4.33 16.57
C ILE A 360 -14.94 4.99 15.81
N GLU A 361 -15.78 4.21 15.14
CA GLU A 361 -16.97 4.71 14.44
C GLU A 361 -17.89 5.50 15.37
N ALA A 362 -18.25 4.92 16.52
CA ALA A 362 -19.11 5.58 17.51
C ALA A 362 -18.50 6.87 18.06
N PHE A 363 -17.17 6.90 18.26
CA PHE A 363 -16.46 8.08 18.70
C PHE A 363 -16.56 9.20 17.64
N PHE A 364 -16.18 8.92 16.39
CA PHE A 364 -16.17 9.94 15.35
C PHE A 364 -17.55 10.35 14.83
N VAL A 365 -18.58 9.52 14.99
CA VAL A 365 -19.99 9.97 14.77
C VAL A 365 -20.35 11.14 15.69
N ARG A 366 -19.79 11.18 16.90
CA ARG A 366 -20.03 12.29 17.86
C ARG A 366 -19.14 13.51 17.62
N GLU A 367 -17.86 13.28 17.27
CA GLU A 367 -16.84 14.32 17.23
C GLU A 367 -16.63 14.96 15.85
N GLU A 368 -16.97 14.26 14.76
CA GLU A 368 -16.79 14.73 13.38
C GLU A 368 -18.12 14.60 12.58
N PRO A 369 -18.78 15.72 12.28
CA PRO A 369 -20.07 15.69 11.59
C PRO A 369 -19.95 15.35 10.09
N ASP A 370 -18.83 15.67 9.44
CA ASP A 370 -18.62 15.37 8.02
C ASP A 370 -18.35 13.87 7.81
N GLU A 371 -19.27 13.18 7.13
CA GLU A 371 -19.21 11.73 6.90
C GLU A 371 -17.99 11.33 6.08
N LYS A 372 -17.61 12.15 5.11
CA LYS A 372 -16.48 11.85 4.22
C LYS A 372 -15.15 11.96 4.97
N VAL A 373 -14.93 13.07 5.69
CA VAL A 373 -13.76 13.27 6.55
C VAL A 373 -13.69 12.18 7.61
N ARG A 374 -14.83 11.88 8.24
CA ARG A 374 -14.95 10.84 9.27
C ARG A 374 -14.51 9.46 8.76
N SER A 375 -14.92 9.06 7.56
CA SER A 375 -14.56 7.76 6.99
C SER A 375 -13.03 7.59 6.81
N GLU A 376 -12.34 8.62 6.33
CA GLU A 376 -10.88 8.60 6.14
C GLU A 376 -10.14 8.56 7.49
N ILE A 377 -10.59 9.34 8.46
CA ILE A 377 -10.02 9.35 9.82
C ILE A 377 -10.19 7.99 10.50
N ILE A 378 -11.36 7.37 10.40
CA ILE A 378 -11.66 6.07 11.03
C ILE A 378 -10.66 5.01 10.57
N ASP A 379 -10.39 4.92 9.27
CA ASP A 379 -9.46 3.93 8.74
C ASP A 379 -8.02 4.18 9.21
N GLY A 380 -7.58 5.43 9.23
CA GLY A 380 -6.27 5.81 9.75
C GLY A 380 -6.11 5.52 11.24
N PHE A 381 -7.11 5.85 12.05
CA PHE A 381 -7.11 5.57 13.49
C PHE A 381 -7.11 4.08 13.78
N TYR A 382 -7.91 3.31 13.04
CA TYR A 382 -7.91 1.87 13.18
C TYR A 382 -6.52 1.26 12.95
N GLN A 383 -5.81 1.71 11.91
CA GLN A 383 -4.46 1.23 11.61
C GLN A 383 -3.45 1.51 12.71
N LEU A 384 -3.59 2.63 13.39
CA LEU A 384 -2.68 3.01 14.48
C LEU A 384 -3.04 2.33 15.80
N LEU A 385 -4.31 1.98 16.02
CA LEU A 385 -4.79 1.48 17.31
C LEU A 385 -4.86 -0.06 17.38
N TRP A 386 -5.07 -0.77 16.26
CA TRP A 386 -5.17 -2.24 16.32
C TRP A 386 -3.92 -2.94 16.89
N PRO A 387 -2.66 -2.44 16.70
CA PRO A 387 -1.49 -3.07 17.31
C PRO A 387 -1.49 -3.07 18.85
N PHE A 388 -2.30 -2.19 19.46
CA PHE A 388 -2.47 -2.13 20.91
C PHE A 388 -3.58 -3.05 21.42
N MET A 389 -4.28 -3.76 20.53
CA MET A 389 -5.30 -4.73 20.93
C MET A 389 -4.62 -5.99 21.45
N THR A 390 -5.10 -6.48 22.59
CA THR A 390 -4.61 -7.71 23.20
C THR A 390 -5.22 -8.93 22.52
N GLU A 391 -4.63 -10.09 22.67
CA GLU A 391 -5.16 -11.34 22.12
C GLU A 391 -6.60 -11.65 22.53
N SER A 392 -6.97 -11.26 23.76
CA SER A 392 -8.33 -11.44 24.29
C SER A 392 -9.40 -10.65 23.52
N ALA A 393 -8.99 -9.64 22.73
CA ALA A 393 -9.89 -8.81 21.95
C ALA A 393 -10.25 -9.41 20.57
N VAL A 394 -9.56 -10.45 20.14
CA VAL A 394 -9.85 -11.12 18.86
C VAL A 394 -11.19 -11.84 18.97
N ALA A 395 -12.15 -11.46 18.11
CA ALA A 395 -13.52 -11.94 18.18
C ALA A 395 -13.63 -13.45 17.90
N ASN A 396 -12.86 -13.91 16.92
CA ASN A 396 -12.77 -15.33 16.54
C ASN A 396 -11.31 -15.66 16.27
N LYS A 397 -10.87 -16.82 16.71
CA LYS A 397 -9.52 -17.30 16.44
C LYS A 397 -9.63 -18.59 15.63
N LEU A 398 -8.79 -18.72 14.62
CA LEU A 398 -8.63 -19.97 13.88
C LEU A 398 -8.10 -21.03 14.86
N LYS A 399 -8.89 -22.08 15.09
CA LYS A 399 -8.51 -23.20 15.93
C LYS A 399 -7.53 -24.09 15.17
N VAL A 400 -6.30 -24.16 15.61
CA VAL A 400 -5.24 -24.97 14.99
C VAL A 400 -4.83 -26.06 15.96
N ALA A 401 -4.87 -27.31 15.50
CA ALA A 401 -4.31 -28.44 16.24
C ALA A 401 -2.99 -28.88 15.63
N LEU A 402 -2.09 -29.34 16.47
CA LEU A 402 -0.87 -30.01 16.05
C LEU A 402 -1.08 -31.53 16.12
N ASP A 403 -0.57 -32.23 15.11
CA ASP A 403 -0.61 -33.70 15.09
C ASP A 403 0.16 -34.26 16.32
N PRO A 404 -0.49 -35.05 17.17
CA PRO A 404 0.17 -35.64 18.35
C PRO A 404 1.27 -36.65 17.99
N LEU A 405 1.30 -37.15 16.76
CA LEU A 405 2.36 -38.02 16.26
C LEU A 405 3.61 -37.27 15.82
N MET A 406 3.57 -35.93 15.83
CA MET A 406 4.72 -35.11 15.51
C MET A 406 5.84 -35.31 16.53
N PRO A 407 7.13 -35.43 16.12
CA PRO A 407 8.23 -35.54 17.04
C PRO A 407 8.25 -34.35 18.03
N GLN A 408 8.45 -34.61 19.32
CA GLN A 408 8.34 -33.59 20.38
C GLN A 408 9.15 -32.31 20.10
N PRO A 409 10.43 -32.34 19.65
CA PRO A 409 11.16 -31.12 19.39
C PRO A 409 10.53 -30.26 18.28
N LEU A 410 9.93 -30.91 17.26
CA LEU A 410 9.24 -30.22 16.20
C LEU A 410 7.89 -29.68 16.69
N TYR A 411 7.15 -30.45 17.47
CA TYR A 411 5.89 -30.04 18.08
C TYR A 411 6.09 -28.74 18.91
N GLU A 412 7.07 -28.72 19.78
CA GLU A 412 7.41 -27.53 20.59
C GLU A 412 7.85 -26.35 19.71
N THR A 413 8.65 -26.59 18.67
CA THR A 413 9.08 -25.55 17.73
C THR A 413 7.88 -24.93 17.01
N VAL A 414 6.95 -25.76 16.50
CA VAL A 414 5.74 -25.28 15.84
C VAL A 414 4.84 -24.55 16.82
N GLN A 415 4.66 -25.08 18.03
CA GLN A 415 3.88 -24.46 19.08
C GLN A 415 4.40 -23.05 19.40
N LEU A 416 5.70 -22.91 19.65
CA LEU A 416 6.33 -21.61 19.95
C LEU A 416 6.15 -20.61 18.82
N ASN A 417 6.29 -21.03 17.57
CA ASN A 417 6.11 -20.16 16.42
C ASN A 417 4.64 -19.75 16.18
N LEU A 418 3.67 -20.53 16.65
CA LEU A 418 2.23 -20.25 16.46
C LEU A 418 1.58 -19.56 17.66
N VAL A 419 2.27 -19.41 18.79
CA VAL A 419 1.74 -18.66 19.94
C VAL A 419 1.58 -17.16 19.66
N HIS A 420 2.43 -16.59 18.79
CA HIS A 420 2.46 -15.15 18.55
C HIS A 420 1.36 -14.60 17.62
N PRO A 421 0.85 -15.30 16.59
CA PRO A 421 -0.22 -14.75 15.77
C PRO A 421 -1.53 -14.61 16.54
N ALA A 422 -1.96 -13.38 16.79
CA ALA A 422 -3.17 -13.08 17.57
C ALA A 422 -4.46 -13.73 17.03
N TYR A 423 -4.48 -14.11 15.75
CA TYR A 423 -5.62 -14.76 15.07
C TYR A 423 -5.64 -16.29 15.17
N ILE A 424 -4.66 -16.91 15.84
CA ILE A 424 -4.58 -18.38 16.04
C ILE A 424 -4.89 -18.70 17.50
N ARG A 425 -5.60 -19.80 17.69
CA ARG A 425 -5.77 -20.49 18.98
C ARG A 425 -5.34 -21.93 18.83
N LEU A 426 -4.27 -22.33 19.53
CA LEU A 426 -3.90 -23.73 19.61
C LEU A 426 -4.95 -24.48 20.43
N VAL A 427 -5.38 -25.60 19.88
CA VAL A 427 -6.36 -26.49 20.48
C VAL A 427 -5.90 -27.95 20.33
N THR A 428 -6.48 -28.84 21.10
CA THR A 428 -6.27 -30.28 20.95
C THR A 428 -7.18 -30.83 19.84
N ILE A 429 -6.85 -31.99 19.29
CA ILE A 429 -7.59 -32.60 18.17
C ILE A 429 -9.06 -32.85 18.51
N ASP A 430 -9.37 -33.18 19.74
CA ASP A 430 -10.73 -33.42 20.25
C ASP A 430 -11.57 -32.13 20.36
N GLN A 431 -10.97 -30.96 20.27
CA GLN A 431 -11.66 -29.68 20.36
C GLN A 431 -12.17 -29.15 19.01
N HIS A 432 -12.35 -30.02 18.01
CA HIS A 432 -12.81 -29.67 16.68
C HIS A 432 -11.99 -28.51 16.06
N PRO A 433 -10.74 -28.77 15.68
CA PRO A 433 -9.89 -27.77 15.05
C PRO A 433 -10.41 -27.40 13.65
N ASP A 434 -10.20 -26.14 13.26
CA ASP A 434 -10.47 -25.66 11.90
C ASP A 434 -9.35 -26.06 10.94
N PHE A 435 -8.18 -26.46 11.49
CA PHE A 435 -6.98 -26.76 10.73
C PHE A 435 -5.99 -27.63 11.56
N VAL A 436 -5.34 -28.58 10.91
CA VAL A 436 -4.34 -29.45 11.54
C VAL A 436 -2.98 -29.26 10.87
N ILE A 437 -1.92 -29.22 11.66
CA ILE A 437 -0.54 -29.22 11.16
C ILE A 437 0.11 -30.54 11.51
N SER A 438 0.65 -31.24 10.52
CA SER A 438 1.36 -32.51 10.67
C SER A 438 2.74 -32.44 10.01
N ALA A 439 3.70 -33.20 10.53
CA ALA A 439 4.99 -33.43 9.90
C ALA A 439 5.02 -34.70 9.02
N HIS A 440 3.99 -35.52 9.11
CA HIS A 440 3.92 -36.77 8.36
C HIS A 440 2.99 -36.61 7.16
N ASN A 441 3.41 -37.08 6.01
CA ASN A 441 2.55 -37.19 4.83
C ASN A 441 1.57 -38.34 5.01
N LEU A 442 0.43 -38.06 5.61
CA LEU A 442 -0.63 -39.07 5.86
C LEU A 442 -1.35 -39.53 4.60
N ALA A 443 -0.99 -39.01 3.41
CA ALA A 443 -1.50 -39.56 2.15
C ALA A 443 -1.13 -41.05 1.95
N ALA A 444 -0.23 -41.59 2.77
CA ALA A 444 0.15 -42.98 2.81
C ALA A 444 -0.59 -43.81 3.90
N SER A 445 -1.35 -43.19 4.81
CA SER A 445 -2.16 -43.87 5.81
C SER A 445 -3.63 -43.50 5.61
N GLU A 446 -4.49 -44.50 5.47
CA GLU A 446 -5.93 -44.37 5.21
C GLU A 446 -6.72 -43.74 6.39
N GLU A 447 -6.07 -43.39 7.50
CA GLU A 447 -6.72 -42.78 8.66
C GLU A 447 -6.50 -41.29 8.68
N SER A 448 -7.54 -40.52 8.33
CA SER A 448 -7.59 -39.09 8.56
C SER A 448 -7.49 -38.78 10.06
N ILE A 449 -6.58 -37.89 10.50
CA ILE A 449 -6.43 -37.50 11.91
C ILE A 449 -7.75 -36.96 12.45
N VAL A 450 -8.45 -36.15 11.62
CA VAL A 450 -9.78 -35.59 11.89
C VAL A 450 -10.56 -35.58 10.57
N PRO A 451 -11.69 -36.28 10.46
CA PRO A 451 -12.51 -36.26 9.26
C PRO A 451 -12.89 -34.83 8.87
N ASP A 452 -12.81 -34.50 7.57
CA ASP A 452 -13.20 -33.20 6.98
C ASP A 452 -12.37 -32.00 7.41
N THR A 453 -11.34 -32.18 8.26
CA THR A 453 -10.47 -31.09 8.66
C THR A 453 -9.25 -30.97 7.74
N PRO A 454 -8.97 -29.78 7.16
CA PRO A 454 -7.79 -29.58 6.31
C PRO A 454 -6.50 -29.79 7.09
N VAL A 455 -5.57 -30.56 6.49
CA VAL A 455 -4.25 -30.83 7.08
C VAL A 455 -3.16 -30.14 6.26
N PHE A 456 -2.22 -29.50 6.91
CA PHE A 456 -1.01 -28.97 6.31
C PHE A 456 0.19 -29.82 6.71
N TYR A 457 0.94 -30.27 5.72
CA TYR A 457 2.16 -31.04 5.95
C TYR A 457 3.36 -30.10 5.98
N LEU A 458 3.92 -29.96 7.18
CA LEU A 458 5.07 -29.08 7.41
C LEU A 458 6.37 -29.85 7.19
N ASP A 459 7.17 -29.40 6.22
CA ASP A 459 8.58 -29.78 6.12
C ASP A 459 9.40 -28.77 6.94
N SER A 460 9.78 -29.16 8.15
CA SER A 460 10.43 -28.26 9.11
C SER A 460 11.84 -27.84 8.72
N GLU A 461 12.48 -28.54 7.80
CA GLU A 461 13.83 -28.24 7.32
C GLU A 461 13.82 -27.18 6.21
N ARG A 462 12.63 -26.85 5.65
CA ARG A 462 12.49 -25.91 4.56
C ARG A 462 11.80 -24.62 5.00
N PHE A 463 12.51 -23.52 4.84
CA PHE A 463 11.97 -22.17 5.10
C PHE A 463 10.70 -21.88 4.30
N GLU A 464 10.64 -22.34 3.04
CA GLU A 464 9.49 -22.17 2.16
C GLU A 464 8.23 -22.85 2.72
N SER A 465 8.37 -23.99 3.40
CA SER A 465 7.25 -24.69 4.04
C SER A 465 6.68 -23.87 5.19
N TRP A 466 7.51 -23.25 6.00
CA TRP A 466 7.07 -22.32 7.04
C TRP A 466 6.36 -21.10 6.46
N SER A 467 6.92 -20.51 5.42
CA SER A 467 6.29 -19.37 4.72
C SER A 467 4.92 -19.74 4.14
N ALA A 468 4.81 -20.93 3.52
CA ALA A 468 3.55 -21.45 3.00
C ALA A 468 2.53 -21.71 4.12
N LEU A 469 2.96 -22.28 5.25
CA LEU A 469 2.11 -22.46 6.43
C LEU A 469 1.48 -21.15 6.88
N TYR A 470 2.29 -20.09 7.10
CA TYR A 470 1.75 -18.80 7.52
C TYR A 470 0.80 -18.18 6.49
N GLN A 471 1.07 -18.32 5.20
CA GLN A 471 0.16 -17.86 4.16
C GLN A 471 -1.17 -18.61 4.17
N VAL A 472 -1.15 -19.93 4.37
CA VAL A 472 -2.37 -20.75 4.44
C VAL A 472 -3.17 -20.39 5.67
N LEU A 473 -2.54 -20.30 6.85
CA LEU A 473 -3.20 -19.91 8.11
C LEU A 473 -3.82 -18.51 8.00
N PHE A 474 -3.12 -17.57 7.41
CA PHE A 474 -3.63 -16.22 7.18
C PHE A 474 -4.80 -16.20 6.19
N ARG A 475 -4.73 -16.95 5.08
CA ARG A 475 -5.86 -17.07 4.12
C ARG A 475 -7.08 -17.70 4.78
N ARG A 476 -6.90 -18.75 5.57
CA ARG A 476 -7.99 -19.45 6.27
C ARG A 476 -8.64 -18.57 7.32
N SER A 477 -7.85 -17.85 8.10
CA SER A 477 -8.40 -16.88 9.04
C SER A 477 -9.25 -15.82 8.32
N ARG A 478 -8.81 -15.35 7.15
CA ARG A 478 -9.60 -14.42 6.32
C ARG A 478 -10.91 -15.04 5.81
N GLN A 479 -10.89 -16.28 5.32
CA GLN A 479 -12.10 -16.96 4.84
C GLN A 479 -13.13 -17.18 5.96
N GLN A 480 -12.66 -17.55 7.15
CA GLN A 480 -13.54 -17.74 8.31
C GLN A 480 -14.19 -16.43 8.78
N PHE A 481 -13.56 -15.29 8.50
CA PHE A 481 -14.07 -13.95 8.83
C PHE A 481 -14.88 -13.30 7.70
N HIS A 482 -15.19 -14.02 6.61
CA HIS A 482 -15.92 -13.48 5.44
C HIS A 482 -15.27 -12.23 4.81
N LEU A 483 -13.94 -12.26 4.60
CA LEU A 483 -13.11 -11.16 4.06
C LEU A 483 -12.82 -11.28 2.57
#